data_1f1a15cb3915c8e3884fa44fe27bb398
#
_entry.id   1f1a15cb3915c8e3884fa44fe27bb398
#
_cell.length_a   1.000
_cell.length_b   1.000
_cell.length_c   1.000
_cell.angle_alpha   90.00
_cell.angle_beta   90.00
_cell.angle_gamma   90.00
#
_symmetry.space_group_name_H-M   'P 1'
#
loop_
_entity.id
_entity.type
_entity.pdbx_description
1 polymer ?
#
loop_
_entity_poly.entity_id
_entity_poly.type
_entity_poly.pdbx_seq_one_letter_code
_entity_poly.pdbx_strand_id
1 'polypeptide(L)'
;MLRVPHPAFLVLGLAVCCGCQARLNDERKIEVPTGEIKSVLYEVQQRDKNVRIAVRSPGVPVDAYLVLEKDRPALVQRLERQEQKPENALAQGLRVEDTTLEGRIPAGSAFALVLVARGKDTTVTVKTTEGK
;
A
#
# COMPACT_ATOMS: atom_id res chain seq x y z
N MET A 1 -25.68 32.85 18.81
CA MET A 1 -25.39 32.62 18.88
C MET A 1 -24.76 31.95 18.63
N LEU A 2 -24.31 31.71 18.47
CA LEU A 2 -23.70 31.21 18.28
C LEU A 2 -23.53 30.22 17.74
N ARG A 3 -23.72 29.29 17.51
CA ARG A 3 -23.66 28.39 16.98
C ARG A 3 -23.53 28.32 15.73
N VAL A 4 -23.69 28.83 15.25
CA VAL A 4 -23.65 29.06 13.88
C VAL A 4 -22.45 28.61 13.13
N PRO A 5 -21.29 28.89 13.57
CA PRO A 5 -20.08 28.53 12.86
C PRO A 5 -19.89 27.03 12.69
N HIS A 6 -20.46 26.30 13.54
CA HIS A 6 -20.24 24.86 13.50
C HIS A 6 -20.74 24.19 12.26
N PRO A 7 -21.94 24.46 11.84
CA PRO A 7 -22.43 23.83 10.60
C PRO A 7 -21.63 24.24 9.41
N ALA A 8 -21.12 25.43 9.41
CA ALA A 8 -20.36 25.89 8.28
C ALA A 8 -19.12 25.05 8.06
N PHE A 9 -18.47 24.64 9.11
CA PHE A 9 -17.30 23.84 8.95
C PHE A 9 -17.57 22.51 8.29
N LEU A 10 -18.63 21.89 8.69
CA LEU A 10 -18.98 20.61 8.12
C LEU A 10 -19.23 20.71 6.63
N VAL A 11 -19.89 21.75 6.25
CA VAL A 11 -20.20 21.94 4.86
C VAL A 11 -18.94 22.07 4.04
N LEU A 12 -17.97 22.80 4.54
CA LEU A 12 -16.72 22.96 3.85
C LEU A 12 -16.02 21.65 3.63
N GLY A 13 -15.99 20.83 4.66
CA GLY A 13 -15.34 19.56 4.52
C GLY A 13 -15.94 18.71 3.44
N LEU A 14 -17.23 18.69 3.37
CA LEU A 14 -17.91 17.92 2.36
C LEU A 14 -17.65 18.44 0.95
N ALA A 15 -17.66 19.73 0.82
CA ALA A 15 -17.43 20.32 -0.48
C ALA A 15 -16.07 19.93 -1.03
N VAL A 16 -15.08 19.92 -0.19
CA VAL A 16 -13.74 19.54 -0.61
C VAL A 16 -13.69 18.10 -1.10
N CYS A 17 -14.40 17.23 -0.43
CA CYS A 17 -14.34 15.82 -0.77
C CYS A 17 -15.18 15.46 -1.98
N CYS A 18 -16.09 16.31 -2.33
CA CYS A 18 -17.07 15.98 -3.33
C CYS A 18 -16.46 15.84 -4.72
N GLY A 19 -16.59 14.67 -5.30
CA GLY A 19 -16.25 14.44 -6.68
C GLY A 19 -14.79 14.39 -7.04
N CYS A 20 -13.91 14.54 -6.07
CA CYS A 20 -12.50 14.59 -6.38
C CYS A 20 -11.70 13.71 -5.42
N GLN A 21 -11.05 12.72 -5.95
CA GLN A 21 -10.10 11.96 -5.16
C GLN A 21 -8.71 12.57 -5.36
N ALA A 22 -8.03 12.86 -4.26
CA ALA A 22 -6.69 13.42 -4.33
C ALA A 22 -5.76 12.44 -5.01
N ARG A 23 -4.73 12.96 -5.65
CA ARG A 23 -3.71 12.10 -6.22
C ARG A 23 -3.01 11.34 -5.13
N LEU A 24 -2.66 10.11 -5.45
CA LEU A 24 -2.01 9.24 -4.51
C LEU A 24 -0.59 9.74 -4.27
N ASN A 25 -0.29 10.10 -3.02
CA ASN A 25 1.03 10.57 -2.64
C ASN A 25 1.17 10.33 -1.14
N ASP A 26 1.78 9.22 -0.79
CA ASP A 26 1.86 8.78 0.59
C ASP A 26 3.25 8.25 0.88
N GLU A 27 3.76 8.57 2.06
CA GLU A 27 5.04 8.05 2.49
C GLU A 27 4.91 7.55 3.92
N ARG A 28 5.32 6.31 4.15
CA ARG A 28 5.22 5.67 5.45
C ARG A 28 6.49 4.94 5.79
N LYS A 29 6.76 4.83 7.09
CA LYS A 29 7.81 3.97 7.59
C LYS A 29 7.14 2.81 8.32
N ILE A 30 7.47 1.60 7.93
CA ILE A 30 6.83 0.40 8.43
C ILE A 30 7.87 -0.46 9.12
N GLU A 31 7.62 -0.81 10.36
CA GLU A 31 8.50 -1.74 11.07
C GLU A 31 8.10 -3.15 10.68
N VAL A 32 9.07 -3.91 10.19
CA VAL A 32 8.84 -5.28 9.75
C VAL A 32 9.76 -6.19 10.55
N PRO A 33 9.25 -6.82 11.62
CA PRO A 33 10.04 -7.79 12.36
C PRO A 33 10.27 -9.04 11.53
N THR A 34 11.44 -9.63 11.72
CA THR A 34 11.78 -10.89 11.04
C THR A 34 10.73 -11.97 11.34
N GLY A 35 10.30 -12.65 10.30
CA GLY A 35 9.34 -13.73 10.45
C GLY A 35 7.89 -13.28 10.43
N GLU A 36 7.62 -11.99 10.43
CA GLU A 36 6.27 -11.47 10.35
C GLU A 36 5.94 -10.99 8.95
N ILE A 37 4.67 -11.08 8.60
CA ILE A 37 4.17 -10.58 7.33
C ILE A 37 3.38 -9.31 7.64
N LYS A 38 3.82 -8.19 7.10
CA LYS A 38 3.16 -6.91 7.32
C LYS A 38 2.42 -6.47 6.07
N SER A 39 1.22 -5.96 6.26
CA SER A 39 0.41 -5.46 5.15
C SER A 39 0.17 -3.96 5.34
N VAL A 40 0.39 -3.20 4.29
CA VAL A 40 0.06 -1.79 4.24
C VAL A 40 -1.17 -1.67 3.37
N LEU A 41 -2.28 -1.21 3.95
CA LEU A 41 -3.56 -1.19 3.26
C LEU A 41 -3.84 0.20 2.68
N TYR A 42 -4.37 0.21 1.48
CA TYR A 42 -4.74 1.45 0.78
C TYR A 42 -6.22 1.44 0.47
N GLU A 43 -6.78 2.62 0.35
CA GLU A 43 -8.22 2.78 0.14
C GLU A 43 -8.66 2.34 -1.23
N VAL A 44 -9.97 2.11 -1.37
CA VAL A 44 -10.58 1.81 -2.66
C VAL A 44 -10.36 2.99 -3.61
N GLN A 45 -9.94 2.68 -4.80
CA GLN A 45 -9.71 3.69 -5.83
C GLN A 45 -10.98 3.91 -6.62
N GLN A 46 -11.33 5.16 -6.87
CA GLN A 46 -12.56 5.49 -7.59
C GLN A 46 -12.41 5.41 -9.09
N ARG A 47 -11.16 5.42 -9.57
CA ARG A 47 -10.85 5.32 -10.99
C ARG A 47 -9.71 4.34 -11.17
N ASP A 48 -9.56 3.84 -12.37
CA ASP A 48 -8.37 3.07 -12.71
C ASP A 48 -7.14 3.92 -12.45
N LYS A 49 -6.15 3.35 -11.80
CA LYS A 49 -4.91 4.06 -11.49
C LYS A 49 -3.72 3.18 -11.71
N ASN A 50 -2.67 3.76 -12.26
CA ASN A 50 -1.36 3.14 -12.24
C ASN A 50 -0.68 3.59 -10.96
N VAL A 51 -0.27 2.63 -10.14
CA VAL A 51 0.32 2.91 -8.83
C VAL A 51 1.78 2.55 -8.88
N ARG A 52 2.61 3.40 -8.31
CA ARG A 52 4.04 3.16 -8.21
C ARG A 52 4.42 3.22 -6.74
N ILE A 53 5.02 2.14 -6.24
CA ILE A 53 5.41 2.04 -4.85
C ILE A 53 6.91 1.83 -4.77
N ALA A 54 7.62 2.80 -4.21
CA ALA A 54 9.04 2.68 -3.96
C ALA A 54 9.22 2.10 -2.57
N VAL A 55 9.96 1.00 -2.48
CA VAL A 55 10.21 0.27 -1.24
C VAL A 55 11.69 0.32 -0.96
N ARG A 56 12.05 0.78 0.24
CA ARG A 56 13.45 0.91 0.60
C ARG A 56 13.69 0.36 2.00
N SER A 57 14.63 -0.58 2.09
CA SER A 57 15.02 -1.23 3.34
C SER A 57 16.53 -1.32 3.38
N PRO A 58 17.22 -0.25 3.82
CA PRO A 58 18.69 -0.21 3.79
C PRO A 58 19.31 -1.32 4.63
N GLY A 59 20.17 -2.10 4.01
CA GLY A 59 20.94 -3.12 4.71
C GLY A 59 20.22 -4.42 5.03
N VAL A 60 18.91 -4.49 4.85
CA VAL A 60 18.14 -5.69 5.18
C VAL A 60 17.21 -6.01 4.01
N PRO A 61 17.46 -7.10 3.28
CA PRO A 61 16.59 -7.46 2.17
C PRO A 61 15.18 -7.79 2.62
N VAL A 62 14.21 -7.39 1.82
CA VAL A 62 12.81 -7.71 2.07
C VAL A 62 12.18 -8.26 0.81
N ASP A 63 11.09 -9.00 0.98
CA ASP A 63 10.22 -9.36 -0.12
C ASP A 63 9.03 -8.41 -0.08
N ALA A 64 8.68 -7.85 -1.21
CA ALA A 64 7.57 -6.91 -1.31
C ALA A 64 6.62 -7.37 -2.42
N TYR A 65 5.33 -7.31 -2.13
CA TYR A 65 4.31 -7.74 -3.08
C TYR A 65 3.21 -6.68 -3.15
N LEU A 66 2.88 -6.27 -4.36
CA LEU A 66 1.74 -5.40 -4.61
C LEU A 66 0.57 -6.27 -5.03
N VAL A 67 -0.55 -6.14 -4.34
CA VAL A 67 -1.68 -7.06 -4.54
C VAL A 67 -2.99 -6.30 -4.36
N LEU A 68 -4.03 -6.74 -5.04
CA LEU A 68 -5.38 -6.23 -4.77
C LEU A 68 -5.83 -6.74 -3.41
N GLU A 69 -6.60 -5.93 -2.69
CA GLU A 69 -7.01 -6.29 -1.33
C GLU A 69 -7.80 -7.60 -1.32
N LYS A 70 -8.60 -7.85 -2.33
CA LYS A 70 -9.38 -9.10 -2.40
C LYS A 70 -8.49 -10.33 -2.49
N ASP A 71 -7.29 -10.19 -2.99
CA ASP A 71 -6.34 -11.30 -3.17
C ASP A 71 -5.33 -11.40 -2.03
N ARG A 72 -5.30 -10.40 -1.15
CA ARG A 72 -4.33 -10.35 -0.07
C ARG A 72 -4.39 -11.56 0.88
N PRO A 73 -5.57 -12.00 1.33
CA PRO A 73 -5.61 -13.15 2.24
C PRO A 73 -4.99 -14.41 1.65
N ALA A 74 -5.24 -14.67 0.37
CA ALA A 74 -4.66 -15.82 -0.29
C ALA A 74 -3.15 -15.70 -0.41
N LEU A 75 -2.65 -14.51 -0.72
CA LEU A 75 -1.22 -14.24 -0.79
C LEU A 75 -0.56 -14.46 0.57
N VAL A 76 -1.13 -13.87 1.63
CA VAL A 76 -0.57 -14.00 2.97
C VAL A 76 -0.54 -15.47 3.38
N GLN A 77 -1.58 -16.21 3.08
CA GLN A 77 -1.65 -17.62 3.42
C GLN A 77 -0.54 -18.41 2.72
N ARG A 78 -0.27 -18.09 1.45
CA ARG A 78 0.82 -18.75 0.73
C ARG A 78 2.18 -18.40 1.30
N LEU A 79 2.37 -17.15 1.70
CA LEU A 79 3.62 -16.73 2.31
C LEU A 79 3.85 -17.41 3.65
N GLU A 80 2.79 -17.63 4.43
CA GLU A 80 2.88 -18.35 5.69
C GLU A 80 3.30 -19.79 5.48
N ARG A 81 2.95 -20.37 4.34
CA ARG A 81 3.36 -21.72 3.96
C ARG A 81 4.72 -21.73 3.28
N GLN A 82 5.38 -20.58 3.19
CA GLN A 82 6.68 -20.44 2.55
C GLN A 82 6.68 -20.82 1.08
N GLU A 83 5.57 -20.65 0.40
CA GLU A 83 5.50 -20.88 -1.05
C GLU A 83 6.20 -19.74 -1.78
N GLN A 84 6.96 -20.07 -2.80
CA GLN A 84 7.85 -19.12 -3.45
C GLN A 84 7.23 -18.33 -4.60
N LYS A 85 6.10 -18.75 -5.12
CA LYS A 85 5.50 -18.10 -6.28
C LYS A 85 4.03 -17.80 -6.05
N PRO A 86 3.73 -16.71 -5.35
CA PRO A 86 2.34 -16.29 -5.24
C PRO A 86 1.85 -15.81 -6.59
N GLU A 87 0.71 -16.36 -7.02
CA GLU A 87 0.21 -16.08 -8.37
C GLU A 87 -0.59 -14.79 -8.45
N ASN A 88 -1.02 -14.25 -7.33
CA ASN A 88 -1.98 -13.15 -7.33
C ASN A 88 -1.36 -11.76 -7.18
N ALA A 89 -0.05 -11.68 -7.15
CA ALA A 89 0.61 -10.39 -7.01
C ALA A 89 0.62 -9.65 -8.33
N LEU A 90 0.31 -8.36 -8.30
CA LEU A 90 0.41 -7.51 -9.48
C LEU A 90 1.86 -7.21 -9.81
N ALA A 91 2.69 -7.12 -8.78
CA ALA A 91 4.12 -6.91 -8.92
C ALA A 91 4.81 -7.43 -7.67
N GLN A 92 6.07 -7.81 -7.81
CA GLN A 92 6.82 -8.29 -6.66
C GLN A 92 8.30 -7.98 -6.80
N GLY A 93 8.96 -7.80 -5.66
CA GLY A 93 10.40 -7.69 -5.57
C GLY A 93 10.87 -8.62 -4.48
N LEU A 94 11.75 -9.55 -4.81
CA LEU A 94 12.23 -10.55 -3.87
C LEU A 94 13.66 -10.23 -3.45
N ARG A 95 13.89 -10.25 -2.13
CA ARG A 95 15.23 -10.01 -1.57
C ARG A 95 15.81 -8.68 -2.04
N VAL A 96 15.03 -7.64 -1.90
CA VAL A 96 15.43 -6.32 -2.38
C VAL A 96 15.60 -5.36 -1.23
N GLU A 97 16.58 -4.45 -1.36
CA GLU A 97 16.78 -3.37 -0.42
C GLU A 97 16.22 -2.07 -0.97
N ASP A 98 16.03 -1.99 -2.28
CA ASP A 98 15.52 -0.80 -2.94
C ASP A 98 14.87 -1.25 -4.24
N THR A 99 13.57 -1.02 -4.36
CA THR A 99 12.85 -1.41 -5.57
C THR A 99 11.62 -0.52 -5.75
N THR A 100 11.10 -0.50 -6.96
CA THR A 100 9.84 0.18 -7.25
C THR A 100 8.90 -0.83 -7.89
N LEU A 101 7.73 -0.99 -7.29
CA LEU A 101 6.69 -1.86 -7.81
C LEU A 101 5.65 -1.02 -8.52
N GLU A 102 5.20 -1.50 -9.67
CA GLU A 102 4.16 -0.80 -10.43
C GLU A 102 3.04 -1.76 -10.77
N GLY A 103 1.82 -1.27 -10.71
CA GLY A 103 0.66 -2.06 -11.03
C GLY A 103 -0.52 -1.18 -11.36
N ARG A 104 -1.49 -1.76 -12.04
CA ARG A 104 -2.72 -1.08 -12.39
C ARG A 104 -3.83 -1.53 -11.46
N ILE A 105 -4.44 -0.57 -10.78
CA ILE A 105 -5.52 -0.84 -9.83
C ILE A 105 -6.83 -0.46 -10.49
N PRO A 106 -7.73 -1.43 -10.69
CA PRO A 106 -9.01 -1.12 -11.31
C PRO A 106 -9.89 -0.24 -10.43
N ALA A 107 -10.73 0.55 -11.05
CA ALA A 107 -11.73 1.32 -10.32
C ALA A 107 -12.56 0.39 -9.44
N GLY A 108 -12.88 0.83 -8.25
CA GLY A 108 -13.66 0.05 -7.30
C GLY A 108 -12.85 -0.95 -6.48
N SER A 109 -11.53 -0.99 -6.65
CA SER A 109 -10.67 -1.92 -5.92
C SER A 109 -9.76 -1.20 -4.96
N ALA A 110 -9.55 -1.81 -3.79
CA ALA A 110 -8.50 -1.42 -2.87
C ALA A 110 -7.27 -2.27 -3.14
N PHE A 111 -6.12 -1.83 -2.68
CA PHE A 111 -4.89 -2.59 -2.88
C PHE A 111 -4.05 -2.58 -1.61
N ALA A 112 -3.02 -3.40 -1.58
CA ALA A 112 -2.16 -3.54 -0.43
C ALA A 112 -0.74 -3.84 -0.85
N LEU A 113 0.20 -3.45 0.02
CA LEU A 113 1.59 -3.83 -0.11
C LEU A 113 1.89 -4.82 1.03
N VAL A 114 2.40 -5.99 0.69
CA VAL A 114 2.75 -7.01 1.68
C VAL A 114 4.27 -7.10 1.75
N LEU A 115 4.80 -7.02 2.97
CA LEU A 115 6.23 -6.99 3.22
C LEU A 115 6.65 -8.12 4.13
N VAL A 116 7.76 -8.77 3.80
CA VAL A 116 8.36 -9.83 4.62
C VAL A 116 9.84 -9.54 4.76
N ALA A 117 10.33 -9.40 5.99
CA ALA A 117 11.75 -9.17 6.22
C ALA A 117 12.50 -10.50 6.24
N ARG A 118 13.65 -10.52 5.59
CA ARG A 118 14.49 -11.70 5.49
C ARG A 118 15.75 -11.48 6.30
N GLY A 119 15.90 -12.18 7.39
CA GLY A 119 17.15 -12.22 8.15
C GLY A 119 17.16 -11.40 9.42
N LYS A 120 16.67 -10.18 9.42
CA LYS A 120 16.56 -9.39 10.65
C LYS A 120 15.44 -8.36 10.54
N ASP A 121 15.11 -7.79 11.69
CA ASP A 121 14.12 -6.74 11.77
C ASP A 121 14.60 -5.53 10.96
N THR A 122 13.67 -4.84 10.33
CA THR A 122 14.00 -3.66 9.54
C THR A 122 12.87 -2.65 9.59
N THR A 123 13.21 -1.41 9.27
CA THR A 123 12.21 -0.37 9.03
C THR A 123 12.23 -0.07 7.54
N VAL A 124 11.10 -0.24 6.91
CA VAL A 124 10.97 -0.07 5.47
C VAL A 124 10.30 1.26 5.18
N THR A 125 10.90 2.05 4.31
CA THR A 125 10.28 3.28 3.84
C THR A 125 9.51 2.96 2.57
N VAL A 126 8.23 3.30 2.58
CA VAL A 126 7.32 3.02 1.46
C VAL A 126 6.76 4.33 0.95
N LYS A 127 7.06 4.65 -0.29
CA LYS A 127 6.52 5.85 -0.92
C LYS A 127 5.63 5.45 -2.07
N THR A 128 4.36 5.81 -1.97
CA THR A 128 3.36 5.45 -2.95
C THR A 128 2.95 6.66 -3.74
N THR A 129 3.03 6.57 -5.04
CA THR A 129 2.63 7.66 -5.93
C THR A 129 1.79 7.10 -7.06
N GLU A 130 1.13 8.00 -7.74
CA GLU A 130 0.34 7.66 -8.91
C GLU A 130 1.25 7.72 -10.13
N GLY A 131 1.30 6.62 -10.90
CA GLY A 131 2.05 6.58 -12.14
C GLY A 131 1.27 7.25 -13.26
N LYS A 132 1.90 7.42 -14.40
CA LYS A 132 1.25 8.01 -15.56
C LYS A 132 0.50 6.98 -16.38
#